data_8c3b8226483401a819dc35ddcbcf6a30
#
_entry.id   8c3b8226483401a819dc35ddcbcf6a30
#
_cell.length_a   1.000
_cell.length_b   1.000
_cell.length_c   1.000
_cell.angle_alpha   90.00
_cell.angle_beta   90.00
_cell.angle_gamma   90.00
#
_symmetry.space_group_name_H-M   'P 1'
#
loop_
_entity.id
_entity.type
_entity.pdbx_description
1 polymer ?
#
loop_
_entity_poly.entity_id
_entity_poly.type
_entity_poly.pdbx_seq_one_letter_code
_entity_poly.pdbx_strand_id
1 'polypeptide(L)'
;MLDVCLLGTSGMLPLPGRWLTSLMTRYNGSSLLIDCGEGTQIAIKEKGWSYNPIDVVCFTHYHADHISGLPGLLLTMGNSDRKEPLTLIGPKGLSRVVNALRVIAPELPFEINMIELNGQQEHLSIKGYEIDAFRVNHAVTCYGYTISIPRIGKFNADKAKELGIPCRIWNKLQHGQEIEYEGVTYTPDMVMGAPRKGIKLTYCTDTRPVQAIVDNAKNSDLFICEGMYG
;
A
#
# COMPACT_ATOMS: atom_id res chain seq x y z
N MET A 1 -6.43 -10.49 -7.63
CA MET A 1 -7.59 -9.67 -7.16
C MET A 1 -7.07 -8.73 -6.10
N LEU A 2 -7.51 -7.47 -6.07
CA LEU A 2 -7.22 -6.54 -4.98
C LEU A 2 -8.45 -6.47 -4.08
N ASP A 3 -8.31 -6.86 -2.83
CA ASP A 3 -9.35 -6.66 -1.83
C ASP A 3 -9.14 -5.31 -1.15
N VAL A 4 -10.21 -4.58 -0.89
CA VAL A 4 -10.19 -3.26 -0.23
C VAL A 4 -11.19 -3.25 0.90
N CYS A 5 -10.79 -2.75 2.07
CA CYS A 5 -11.65 -2.62 3.23
C CYS A 5 -11.41 -1.29 3.96
N LEU A 6 -12.45 -0.50 4.13
CA LEU A 6 -12.46 0.59 5.10
C LEU A 6 -12.62 -0.03 6.49
N LEU A 7 -11.53 -0.05 7.28
CA LEU A 7 -11.49 -0.59 8.64
C LEU A 7 -12.05 0.41 9.65
N GLY A 8 -11.86 1.70 9.40
CA GLY A 8 -12.36 2.78 10.21
C GLY A 8 -12.71 4.00 9.37
N THR A 9 -13.78 4.66 9.72
CA THR A 9 -14.34 5.82 9.01
C THR A 9 -14.80 6.92 9.95
N SER A 10 -14.46 6.85 11.24
CA SER A 10 -14.74 7.90 12.21
C SER A 10 -13.55 8.86 12.29
N GLY A 11 -13.81 10.14 12.45
CA GLY A 11 -12.83 11.16 12.77
C GLY A 11 -12.90 11.54 14.25
N MET A 12 -11.83 12.06 14.82
CA MET A 12 -11.67 12.58 16.19
C MET A 12 -11.91 11.56 17.32
N LEU A 13 -13.07 10.91 17.37
CA LEU A 13 -13.44 9.98 18.45
C LEU A 13 -13.88 8.64 17.88
N PRO A 14 -13.36 7.52 18.42
CA PRO A 14 -13.85 6.20 18.07
C PRO A 14 -15.28 6.04 18.61
N LEU A 15 -16.14 5.42 17.82
CA LEU A 15 -17.51 5.09 18.21
C LEU A 15 -17.67 3.57 18.30
N PRO A 16 -18.58 3.05 19.12
CA PRO A 16 -18.90 1.63 19.14
C PRO A 16 -19.24 1.12 17.73
N GLY A 17 -18.49 0.14 17.23
CA GLY A 17 -18.68 -0.42 15.89
C GLY A 17 -18.23 0.49 14.74
N ARG A 18 -17.61 1.63 15.02
CA ARG A 18 -17.05 2.54 14.00
C ARG A 18 -15.70 3.10 14.49
N TRP A 19 -14.63 2.48 14.03
CA TRP A 19 -13.25 2.82 14.41
C TRP A 19 -12.73 4.06 13.67
N LEU A 20 -11.61 4.61 14.14
CA LEU A 20 -10.95 5.76 13.54
C LEU A 20 -10.33 5.41 12.19
N THR A 21 -9.97 6.44 11.44
CA THR A 21 -9.56 6.36 10.04
C THR A 21 -8.51 5.28 9.77
N SER A 22 -8.88 4.33 8.92
CA SER A 22 -7.97 3.30 8.42
C SER A 22 -8.56 2.59 7.21
N LEU A 23 -7.75 2.38 6.18
CA LEU A 23 -8.07 1.59 4.99
C LEU A 23 -7.02 0.50 4.81
N MET A 24 -7.43 -0.72 4.53
CA MET A 24 -6.52 -1.83 4.26
C MET A 24 -6.80 -2.44 2.89
N THR A 25 -5.74 -2.71 2.15
CA THR A 25 -5.79 -3.48 0.91
C THR A 25 -5.03 -4.78 1.05
N ARG A 26 -5.46 -5.81 0.29
CA ARG A 26 -4.74 -7.09 0.19
C ARG A 26 -4.53 -7.46 -1.27
N TYR A 27 -3.31 -7.79 -1.61
CA TYR A 27 -2.93 -8.22 -2.93
C TYR A 27 -1.80 -9.25 -2.87
N ASN A 28 -2.01 -10.40 -3.49
CA ASN A 28 -0.99 -11.44 -3.70
C ASN A 28 -0.20 -11.81 -2.42
N GLY A 29 -0.90 -11.96 -1.30
CA GLY A 29 -0.31 -12.35 -0.01
C GLY A 29 0.28 -11.20 0.80
N SER A 30 0.37 -9.99 0.23
CA SER A 30 0.79 -8.76 0.90
C SER A 30 -0.40 -7.88 1.25
N SER A 31 -0.28 -7.09 2.30
CA SER A 31 -1.26 -6.08 2.69
C SER A 31 -0.62 -4.71 2.84
N LEU A 32 -1.37 -3.69 2.42
CA LEU A 32 -1.02 -2.29 2.61
C LEU A 32 -2.12 -1.61 3.42
N LEU A 33 -1.72 -0.89 4.46
CA LEU A 33 -2.61 -0.09 5.30
C LEU A 33 -2.40 1.40 4.98
N ILE A 34 -3.48 2.18 4.88
CA ILE A 34 -3.42 3.64 4.84
C ILE A 34 -4.09 4.15 6.11
N ASP A 35 -3.33 4.87 6.91
CA ASP A 35 -3.63 5.31 8.25
C ASP A 35 -3.90 4.15 9.25
N CYS A 36 -3.68 4.43 10.51
CA CYS A 36 -3.82 3.49 11.61
C CYS A 36 -4.40 4.22 12.82
N GLY A 37 -5.67 4.62 12.74
CA GLY A 37 -6.39 5.22 13.83
C GLY A 37 -6.67 4.25 14.97
N GLU A 38 -7.13 4.75 16.10
CA GLU A 38 -7.48 3.90 17.25
C GLU A 38 -8.54 2.87 16.88
N GLY A 39 -8.33 1.63 17.30
CA GLY A 39 -9.21 0.50 17.00
C GLY A 39 -8.90 -0.24 15.71
N THR A 40 -7.95 0.22 14.88
CA THR A 40 -7.58 -0.45 13.61
C THR A 40 -7.31 -1.94 13.80
N GLN A 41 -6.56 -2.33 14.83
CA GLN A 41 -6.26 -3.76 15.11
C GLN A 41 -7.52 -4.57 15.45
N ILE A 42 -8.51 -3.95 16.08
CA ILE A 42 -9.79 -4.59 16.40
C ILE A 42 -10.58 -4.79 15.10
N ALA A 43 -10.68 -3.76 14.29
CA ALA A 43 -11.38 -3.81 12.99
C ALA A 43 -10.78 -4.87 12.05
N ILE A 44 -9.45 -5.02 12.01
CA ILE A 44 -8.77 -6.09 11.25
C ILE A 44 -9.24 -7.47 11.73
N LYS A 45 -9.28 -7.67 13.05
CA LYS A 45 -9.73 -8.93 13.65
C LYS A 45 -11.21 -9.20 13.39
N GLU A 46 -12.08 -8.21 13.55
CA GLU A 46 -13.52 -8.30 13.26
C GLU A 46 -13.77 -8.65 11.80
N LYS A 47 -12.95 -8.11 10.88
CA LYS A 47 -13.00 -8.46 9.45
C LYS A 47 -12.50 -9.89 9.16
N GLY A 48 -11.86 -10.55 10.12
CA GLY A 48 -11.23 -11.86 9.93
C GLY A 48 -9.96 -11.79 9.07
N TRP A 49 -9.30 -10.63 9.02
CA TRP A 49 -8.03 -10.47 8.32
C TRP A 49 -6.85 -10.65 9.27
N SER A 50 -5.67 -10.90 8.70
CA SER A 50 -4.43 -11.14 9.45
C SER A 50 -3.56 -9.89 9.50
N TYR A 51 -2.79 -9.73 10.58
CA TYR A 51 -1.81 -8.65 10.77
C TYR A 51 -0.49 -8.94 10.07
N ASN A 52 -0.04 -10.20 10.07
CA ASN A 52 1.29 -10.58 9.58
C ASN A 52 1.55 -10.22 8.11
N PRO A 53 0.56 -10.28 7.19
CA PRO A 53 0.77 -9.84 5.82
C PRO A 53 0.88 -8.33 5.61
N ILE A 54 0.75 -7.49 6.65
CA ILE A 54 0.87 -6.03 6.49
C ILE A 54 2.36 -5.69 6.28
N ASP A 55 2.75 -5.45 5.05
CA ASP A 55 4.11 -5.11 4.68
C ASP A 55 4.37 -3.60 4.63
N VAL A 56 3.31 -2.81 4.42
CA VAL A 56 3.38 -1.36 4.25
C VAL A 56 2.28 -0.67 5.04
N VAL A 57 2.63 0.40 5.76
CA VAL A 57 1.68 1.35 6.34
C VAL A 57 2.01 2.74 5.81
N CYS A 58 1.05 3.38 5.14
CA CYS A 58 1.14 4.74 4.65
C CYS A 58 0.37 5.67 5.59
N PHE A 59 0.97 6.75 6.04
CA PHE A 59 0.27 7.78 6.81
C PHE A 59 -0.01 8.99 5.95
N THR A 60 -1.27 9.41 5.93
CA THR A 60 -1.67 10.66 5.26
C THR A 60 -1.09 11.86 6.00
N HIS A 61 -1.21 11.88 7.31
CA HIS A 61 -0.65 12.87 8.23
C HIS A 61 -0.63 12.32 9.68
N TYR A 62 -0.31 13.16 10.68
CA TYR A 62 -0.08 12.71 12.05
C TYR A 62 -1.08 13.24 13.06
N HIS A 63 -2.32 13.55 12.67
CA HIS A 63 -3.38 13.73 13.66
C HIS A 63 -3.69 12.40 14.35
N ALA A 64 -4.17 12.49 15.59
CA ALA A 64 -4.32 11.31 16.45
C ALA A 64 -5.25 10.25 15.84
N ASP A 65 -6.33 10.65 15.23
CA ASP A 65 -7.31 9.76 14.58
C ASP A 65 -6.77 9.01 13.35
N HIS A 66 -5.56 9.35 12.88
CA HIS A 66 -4.87 8.68 11.78
C HIS A 66 -3.68 7.82 12.21
N ILE A 67 -3.15 7.97 13.44
CA ILE A 67 -1.92 7.28 13.86
C ILE A 67 -1.98 6.67 15.27
N SER A 68 -2.95 7.02 16.11
CA SER A 68 -2.99 6.59 17.51
C SER A 68 -3.08 5.07 17.70
N GLY A 69 -3.56 4.33 16.71
CA GLY A 69 -3.60 2.86 16.73
C GLY A 69 -2.27 2.17 16.47
N LEU A 70 -1.26 2.90 15.97
CA LEU A 70 0.01 2.30 15.55
C LEU A 70 0.73 1.52 16.66
N PRO A 71 0.90 2.04 17.90
CA PRO A 71 1.59 1.30 18.96
C PRO A 71 0.93 -0.04 19.27
N GLY A 72 -0.40 -0.06 19.35
CA GLY A 72 -1.16 -1.28 19.60
C GLY A 72 -1.07 -2.28 18.43
N LEU A 73 -1.09 -1.79 17.18
CA LEU A 73 -0.90 -2.63 16.00
C LEU A 73 0.50 -3.25 15.99
N LEU A 74 1.56 -2.49 16.25
CA LEU A 74 2.94 -2.98 16.29
C LEU A 74 3.12 -4.08 17.35
N LEU A 75 2.58 -3.89 18.56
CA LEU A 75 2.59 -4.91 19.62
C LEU A 75 1.82 -6.16 19.20
N THR A 76 0.66 -6.00 18.57
CA THR A 76 -0.14 -7.13 18.09
C THR A 76 0.60 -7.93 17.01
N MET A 77 1.27 -7.24 16.07
CA MET A 77 2.11 -7.88 15.04
C MET A 77 3.31 -8.61 15.66
N GLY A 78 3.97 -7.99 16.64
CA GLY A 78 5.07 -8.61 17.37
C GLY A 78 4.67 -9.88 18.13
N ASN A 79 3.50 -9.85 18.77
CA ASN A 79 2.94 -11.00 19.48
C ASN A 79 2.39 -12.09 18.54
N SER A 80 2.27 -11.80 17.25
CA SER A 80 1.85 -12.76 16.21
C SER A 80 3.03 -13.38 15.46
N ASP A 81 4.21 -13.42 16.10
CA ASP A 81 5.45 -14.02 15.58
C ASP A 81 5.98 -13.45 14.25
N ARG A 82 5.59 -12.21 13.92
CA ARG A 82 6.13 -11.53 12.73
C ARG A 82 7.64 -11.36 12.85
N LYS A 83 8.36 -11.67 11.79
CA LYS A 83 9.82 -11.48 11.65
C LYS A 83 10.17 -10.58 10.46
N GLU A 84 9.30 -10.51 9.46
CA GLU A 84 9.51 -9.72 8.24
C GLU A 84 9.50 -8.22 8.56
N PRO A 85 10.37 -7.44 7.92
CA PRO A 85 10.39 -5.98 8.08
C PRO A 85 9.03 -5.34 7.75
N LEU A 86 8.70 -4.27 8.47
CA LEU A 86 7.55 -3.42 8.19
C LEU A 86 8.02 -2.09 7.60
N THR A 87 7.44 -1.65 6.49
CA THR A 87 7.73 -0.34 5.90
C THR A 87 6.65 0.66 6.30
N LEU A 88 7.08 1.77 6.91
CA LEU A 88 6.22 2.91 7.23
C LEU A 88 6.56 4.06 6.26
N ILE A 89 5.54 4.64 5.64
CA ILE A 89 5.65 5.76 4.71
C ILE A 89 4.80 6.91 5.26
N GLY A 90 5.31 8.13 5.22
CA GLY A 90 4.51 9.27 5.66
C GLY A 90 5.22 10.60 5.49
N PRO A 91 4.56 11.71 5.81
CA PRO A 91 5.14 13.03 5.70
C PRO A 91 6.44 13.19 6.48
N LYS A 92 7.23 14.21 6.15
CA LYS A 92 8.44 14.58 6.91
C LYS A 92 8.18 14.64 8.42
N GLY A 93 9.07 14.04 9.20
CA GLY A 93 8.95 13.89 10.65
C GLY A 93 8.37 12.54 11.10
N LEU A 94 8.15 11.60 10.16
CA LEU A 94 7.69 10.23 10.43
C LEU A 94 8.54 9.58 11.52
N SER A 95 9.86 9.60 11.36
CA SER A 95 10.79 8.94 12.29
C SER A 95 10.65 9.51 13.72
N ARG A 96 10.49 10.81 13.84
CA ARG A 96 10.28 11.47 15.16
C ARG A 96 8.97 11.02 15.81
N VAL A 97 7.88 11.02 15.05
CA VAL A 97 6.54 10.66 15.57
C VAL A 97 6.49 9.18 15.92
N VAL A 98 6.94 8.30 15.04
CA VAL A 98 6.93 6.85 15.27
C VAL A 98 7.81 6.48 16.46
N ASN A 99 9.01 7.06 16.59
CA ASN A 99 9.89 6.78 17.73
C ASN A 99 9.29 7.27 19.05
N ALA A 100 8.59 8.39 19.06
CA ALA A 100 7.88 8.88 20.26
C ALA A 100 6.73 7.93 20.65
N LEU A 101 5.95 7.45 19.71
CA LEU A 101 4.88 6.49 19.97
C LEU A 101 5.41 5.11 20.41
N ARG A 102 6.58 4.71 19.90
CA ARG A 102 7.22 3.44 20.25
C ARG A 102 7.86 3.39 21.64
N VAL A 103 7.91 4.47 22.37
CA VAL A 103 8.42 4.46 23.77
C VAL A 103 7.72 3.38 24.63
N ILE A 104 6.45 3.09 24.35
CA ILE A 104 5.67 2.05 25.04
C ILE A 104 5.84 0.65 24.42
N ALA A 105 6.51 0.52 23.28
CA ALA A 105 6.78 -0.72 22.54
C ALA A 105 8.20 -0.69 21.97
N PRO A 106 9.25 -0.59 22.80
CA PRO A 106 10.61 -0.32 22.36
C PRO A 106 11.22 -1.51 21.60
N GLU A 107 10.88 -2.73 22.00
CA GLU A 107 11.40 -3.96 21.41
C GLU A 107 10.33 -4.64 20.56
N LEU A 108 10.66 -4.86 19.29
CA LEU A 108 9.83 -5.58 18.34
C LEU A 108 10.69 -6.68 17.69
N PRO A 109 10.13 -7.86 17.38
CA PRO A 109 10.88 -8.96 16.78
C PRO A 109 11.13 -8.76 15.28
N PHE A 110 10.82 -7.60 14.71
CA PHE A 110 10.99 -7.22 13.30
C PHE A 110 11.51 -5.80 13.18
N GLU A 111 12.16 -5.51 12.05
CA GLU A 111 12.66 -4.18 11.70
C GLU A 111 11.55 -3.27 11.17
N ILE A 112 11.69 -1.97 11.42
CA ILE A 112 10.83 -0.93 10.84
C ILE A 112 11.68 -0.06 9.91
N ASN A 113 11.37 -0.10 8.63
CA ASN A 113 11.90 0.80 7.62
C ASN A 113 11.02 2.03 7.51
N MET A 114 11.59 3.24 7.56
CA MET A 114 10.84 4.48 7.51
C MET A 114 11.21 5.29 6.27
N ILE A 115 10.21 5.68 5.48
CA ILE A 115 10.35 6.50 4.28
C ILE A 115 9.58 7.80 4.49
N GLU A 116 10.31 8.91 4.58
CA GLU A 116 9.74 10.24 4.74
C GLU A 116 9.48 10.91 3.39
N LEU A 117 8.25 11.31 3.14
CA LEU A 117 7.84 12.04 1.94
C LEU A 117 8.13 13.54 2.11
N ASN A 118 8.77 14.13 1.11
CA ASN A 118 9.19 15.53 1.11
C ASN A 118 8.67 16.30 -0.13
N GLY A 119 8.37 15.62 -1.22
CA GLY A 119 7.95 16.19 -2.50
C GLY A 119 6.47 16.57 -2.56
N GLN A 120 6.07 17.21 -3.64
CA GLN A 120 4.66 17.44 -3.98
C GLN A 120 3.99 16.15 -4.48
N GLN A 121 4.77 15.31 -5.15
CA GLN A 121 4.38 14.00 -5.61
C GLN A 121 5.59 13.07 -5.54
N GLU A 122 5.41 11.85 -5.05
CA GLU A 122 6.46 10.84 -4.93
C GLU A 122 5.91 9.48 -5.32
N HIS A 123 6.74 8.68 -5.98
CA HIS A 123 6.42 7.34 -6.43
C HIS A 123 7.29 6.30 -5.73
N LEU A 124 6.67 5.21 -5.31
CA LEU A 124 7.32 4.09 -4.61
C LEU A 124 6.78 2.77 -5.16
N SER A 125 7.66 1.79 -5.35
CA SER A 125 7.28 0.43 -5.75
C SER A 125 7.65 -0.55 -4.64
N ILE A 126 6.67 -1.15 -3.99
CA ILE A 126 6.87 -2.03 -2.82
C ILE A 126 5.91 -3.21 -2.88
N LYS A 127 6.45 -4.45 -2.83
CA LYS A 127 5.64 -5.69 -2.72
C LYS A 127 4.57 -5.84 -3.82
N GLY A 128 4.80 -5.28 -5.00
CA GLY A 128 3.87 -5.33 -6.13
C GLY A 128 2.78 -4.25 -6.11
N TYR A 129 2.85 -3.34 -5.15
CA TYR A 129 2.10 -2.08 -5.13
C TYR A 129 2.95 -0.98 -5.76
N GLU A 130 2.36 -0.25 -6.69
CA GLU A 130 2.86 1.04 -7.15
C GLU A 130 2.10 2.12 -6.39
N ILE A 131 2.82 2.92 -5.60
CA ILE A 131 2.27 3.87 -4.64
C ILE A 131 2.66 5.27 -5.08
N ASP A 132 1.68 6.09 -5.50
CA ASP A 132 1.88 7.50 -5.77
C ASP A 132 1.31 8.30 -4.60
N ALA A 133 2.20 8.96 -3.85
CA ALA A 133 1.82 9.92 -2.80
C ALA A 133 1.73 11.33 -3.41
N PHE A 134 0.66 12.07 -3.15
CA PHE A 134 0.47 13.42 -3.65
C PHE A 134 -0.03 14.37 -2.55
N ARG A 135 0.51 15.59 -2.55
CA ARG A 135 0.16 16.61 -1.56
C ARG A 135 -1.30 17.05 -1.72
N VAL A 136 -1.97 17.15 -0.58
CA VAL A 136 -3.33 17.67 -0.47
C VAL A 136 -3.36 18.90 0.48
N ASN A 137 -4.50 19.59 0.57
CA ASN A 137 -4.63 20.83 1.31
C ASN A 137 -5.29 20.62 2.68
N HIS A 138 -4.46 20.52 3.70
CA HIS A 138 -4.88 20.40 5.10
C HIS A 138 -4.07 21.34 5.99
N ALA A 139 -4.46 21.51 7.27
CA ALA A 139 -3.79 22.38 8.22
C ALA A 139 -2.32 21.95 8.52
N VAL A 140 -2.02 20.67 8.32
CA VAL A 140 -0.68 20.09 8.43
C VAL A 140 -0.27 19.46 7.12
N THR A 141 1.02 19.07 6.99
CA THR A 141 1.48 18.31 5.82
C THR A 141 0.68 17.03 5.67
N CYS A 142 -0.08 16.92 4.59
CA CYS A 142 -0.97 15.80 4.32
C CYS A 142 -0.80 15.30 2.87
N TYR A 143 -0.90 13.97 2.70
CA TYR A 143 -0.83 13.30 1.41
C TYR A 143 -2.08 12.46 1.16
N GLY A 144 -2.55 12.48 -0.09
CA GLY A 144 -3.39 11.42 -0.64
C GLY A 144 -2.51 10.34 -1.25
N TYR A 145 -3.07 9.15 -1.48
CA TYR A 145 -2.36 8.02 -2.05
C TYR A 145 -3.14 7.42 -3.21
N THR A 146 -2.43 7.15 -4.30
CA THR A 146 -2.91 6.28 -5.37
C THR A 146 -2.16 4.97 -5.29
N ILE A 147 -2.89 3.88 -5.18
CA ILE A 147 -2.37 2.52 -5.15
C ILE A 147 -2.70 1.87 -6.48
N SER A 148 -1.68 1.51 -7.24
CA SER A 148 -1.85 0.85 -8.53
C SER A 148 -1.26 -0.56 -8.49
N ILE A 149 -1.97 -1.50 -9.09
CA ILE A 149 -1.51 -2.87 -9.32
C ILE A 149 -1.31 -3.02 -10.82
N PRO A 150 -0.08 -2.99 -11.33
CA PRO A 150 0.18 -3.18 -12.74
C PRO A 150 -0.20 -4.60 -13.18
N ARG A 151 -0.67 -4.73 -14.39
CA ARG A 151 -0.95 -6.03 -15.01
C ARG A 151 -0.14 -6.15 -16.29
N ILE A 152 0.87 -7.01 -16.23
CA ILE A 152 1.65 -7.38 -17.40
C ILE A 152 0.76 -8.03 -18.48
N GLY A 153 1.21 -8.01 -19.70
CA GLY A 153 0.55 -8.65 -20.83
C GLY A 153 0.29 -10.14 -20.60
N LYS A 154 -0.56 -10.72 -21.41
CA LYS A 154 -0.78 -12.17 -21.39
C LYS A 154 0.40 -12.86 -22.06
N PHE A 155 0.94 -13.90 -21.43
CA PHE A 155 1.97 -14.74 -22.04
C PHE A 155 1.41 -15.45 -23.28
N ASN A 156 2.16 -15.39 -24.38
CA ASN A 156 1.80 -16.04 -25.64
C ASN A 156 2.61 -17.33 -25.81
N ALA A 157 1.98 -18.45 -25.42
CA ALA A 157 2.61 -19.75 -25.47
C ALA A 157 2.92 -20.22 -26.91
N ASP A 158 2.10 -19.82 -27.89
CA ASP A 158 2.30 -20.22 -29.29
C ASP A 158 3.51 -19.48 -29.87
N LYS A 159 3.63 -18.17 -29.61
CA LYS A 159 4.81 -17.41 -30.01
C LYS A 159 6.09 -17.93 -29.32
N ALA A 160 5.98 -18.37 -28.05
CA ALA A 160 7.12 -18.95 -27.34
C ALA A 160 7.57 -20.28 -27.99
N LYS A 161 6.63 -21.09 -28.46
CA LYS A 161 6.93 -22.33 -29.24
C LYS A 161 7.56 -22.00 -30.59
N GLU A 162 6.99 -21.05 -31.34
CA GLU A 162 7.52 -20.60 -32.63
C GLU A 162 8.96 -20.11 -32.54
N LEU A 163 9.28 -19.40 -31.46
CA LEU A 163 10.64 -18.91 -31.17
C LEU A 163 11.56 -19.98 -30.55
N GLY A 164 11.10 -21.21 -30.39
CA GLY A 164 11.88 -22.31 -29.83
C GLY A 164 12.27 -22.10 -28.34
N ILE A 165 11.54 -21.26 -27.61
CA ILE A 165 11.87 -20.94 -26.20
C ILE A 165 11.55 -22.14 -25.32
N PRO A 166 12.53 -22.66 -24.52
CA PRO A 166 12.30 -23.83 -23.69
C PRO A 166 11.24 -23.60 -22.62
N CYS A 167 10.29 -24.53 -22.48
CA CYS A 167 9.17 -24.41 -21.52
C CYS A 167 9.63 -24.14 -20.07
N ARG A 168 10.80 -24.64 -19.69
CA ARG A 168 11.36 -24.45 -18.32
C ARG A 168 11.65 -23.01 -17.95
N ILE A 169 11.80 -22.08 -18.92
CA ILE A 169 12.03 -20.66 -18.67
C ILE A 169 10.78 -19.80 -18.83
N TRP A 170 9.67 -20.36 -19.31
CA TRP A 170 8.43 -19.61 -19.56
C TRP A 170 7.88 -18.93 -18.32
N ASN A 171 7.91 -19.62 -17.17
CA ASN A 171 7.43 -19.07 -15.91
C ASN A 171 8.17 -17.78 -15.52
N LYS A 172 9.48 -17.76 -15.73
CA LYS A 172 10.32 -16.60 -15.42
C LYS A 172 10.00 -15.44 -16.37
N LEU A 173 9.91 -15.70 -17.68
CA LEU A 173 9.51 -14.69 -18.68
C LEU A 173 8.11 -14.14 -18.39
N GLN A 174 7.18 -15.00 -17.98
CA GLN A 174 5.83 -14.62 -17.58
C GLN A 174 5.80 -13.69 -16.36
N HIS A 175 6.83 -13.76 -15.49
CA HIS A 175 6.98 -12.88 -14.33
C HIS A 175 7.89 -11.67 -14.62
N GLY A 176 8.16 -11.38 -15.89
CA GLY A 176 8.90 -10.19 -16.29
C GLY A 176 10.42 -10.30 -16.15
N GLN A 177 10.96 -11.50 -15.95
CA GLN A 177 12.41 -11.72 -15.80
C GLN A 177 13.08 -11.95 -17.14
N GLU A 178 14.17 -11.24 -17.40
CA GLU A 178 15.10 -11.54 -18.48
C GLU A 178 15.98 -12.73 -18.09
N ILE A 179 16.28 -13.62 -19.03
CA ILE A 179 17.00 -14.86 -18.75
C ILE A 179 17.97 -15.19 -19.89
N GLU A 180 19.22 -15.40 -19.50
CA GLU A 180 20.21 -16.05 -20.37
C GLU A 180 20.10 -17.56 -20.23
N TYR A 181 19.91 -18.23 -21.35
CA TYR A 181 19.79 -19.68 -21.41
C TYR A 181 20.51 -20.20 -22.64
N GLU A 182 21.51 -21.11 -22.45
CA GLU A 182 22.34 -21.70 -23.53
C GLU A 182 23.00 -20.64 -24.44
N GLY A 183 23.44 -19.50 -23.87
CA GLY A 183 24.09 -18.41 -24.58
C GLY A 183 23.13 -17.48 -25.36
N VAL A 184 21.80 -17.66 -25.18
CA VAL A 184 20.78 -16.80 -25.77
C VAL A 184 20.03 -16.06 -24.67
N THR A 185 19.89 -14.75 -24.84
CA THR A 185 19.11 -13.90 -23.94
C THR A 185 17.66 -13.86 -24.37
N TYR A 186 16.76 -14.26 -23.50
CA TYR A 186 15.32 -14.20 -23.69
C TYR A 186 14.72 -13.11 -22.81
N THR A 187 13.95 -12.20 -23.43
CA THR A 187 13.27 -11.10 -22.75
C THR A 187 11.75 -11.32 -22.72
N PRO A 188 11.05 -10.79 -21.71
CA PRO A 188 9.59 -10.87 -21.64
C PRO A 188 8.88 -10.36 -22.89
N ASP A 189 9.37 -9.29 -23.49
CA ASP A 189 8.76 -8.66 -24.68
C ASP A 189 8.67 -9.58 -25.88
N MET A 190 9.52 -10.62 -25.94
CA MET A 190 9.46 -11.62 -27.01
C MET A 190 8.15 -12.40 -27.00
N VAL A 191 7.56 -12.62 -25.80
CA VAL A 191 6.42 -13.55 -25.62
C VAL A 191 5.26 -12.96 -24.80
N MET A 192 5.40 -11.75 -24.29
CA MET A 192 4.33 -11.07 -23.57
C MET A 192 3.51 -10.22 -24.55
N GLY A 193 2.20 -10.24 -24.39
CA GLY A 193 1.31 -9.31 -25.09
C GLY A 193 1.38 -7.89 -24.51
N ALA A 194 0.63 -6.96 -25.07
CA ALA A 194 0.53 -5.61 -24.57
C ALA A 194 0.11 -5.57 -23.07
N PRO A 195 0.63 -4.64 -22.28
CA PRO A 195 0.19 -4.43 -20.89
C PRO A 195 -1.34 -4.29 -20.84
N ARG A 196 -1.95 -4.93 -19.86
CA ARG A 196 -3.40 -4.85 -19.63
C ARG A 196 -3.72 -3.73 -18.65
N LYS A 197 -4.95 -3.22 -18.69
CA LYS A 197 -5.42 -2.28 -17.65
C LYS A 197 -5.17 -2.90 -16.27
N GLY A 198 -4.39 -2.23 -15.44
CA GLY A 198 -4.17 -2.57 -14.05
C GLY A 198 -5.40 -2.26 -13.19
N ILE A 199 -5.22 -2.29 -11.89
CA ILE A 199 -6.21 -1.82 -10.91
C ILE A 199 -5.66 -0.54 -10.28
N LYS A 200 -6.48 0.49 -10.17
CA LYS A 200 -6.11 1.76 -9.57
C LYS A 200 -7.12 2.16 -8.49
N LEU A 201 -6.64 2.31 -7.28
CA LEU A 201 -7.36 2.83 -6.12
C LEU A 201 -6.76 4.19 -5.76
N THR A 202 -7.57 5.24 -5.63
CA THR A 202 -7.12 6.53 -5.08
C THR A 202 -7.88 6.83 -3.79
N TYR A 203 -7.12 7.23 -2.77
CA TYR A 203 -7.61 7.56 -1.43
C TYR A 203 -7.12 8.92 -1.00
N CYS A 204 -8.01 9.75 -0.50
CA CYS A 204 -7.67 10.98 0.21
C CYS A 204 -8.66 11.25 1.33
N THR A 205 -8.17 11.88 2.36
CA THR A 205 -8.91 12.27 3.56
C THR A 205 -8.44 13.65 4.01
N ASP A 206 -9.10 14.28 4.93
CA ASP A 206 -8.71 15.55 5.59
C ASP A 206 -8.15 16.59 4.62
N THR A 207 -8.92 16.92 3.60
CA THR A 207 -8.45 17.86 2.60
C THR A 207 -9.55 18.78 2.10
N ARG A 208 -9.18 20.03 1.78
CA ARG A 208 -9.98 20.87 0.90
C ARG A 208 -9.76 20.42 -0.55
N PRO A 209 -10.73 20.68 -1.44
CA PRO A 209 -10.58 20.36 -2.86
C PRO A 209 -9.33 21.02 -3.45
N VAL A 210 -8.50 20.22 -4.13
CA VAL A 210 -7.31 20.66 -4.87
C VAL A 210 -7.20 19.90 -6.19
N GLN A 211 -6.57 20.51 -7.20
CA GLN A 211 -6.44 19.90 -8.52
C GLN A 211 -5.70 18.53 -8.48
N ALA A 212 -4.72 18.38 -7.58
CA ALA A 212 -3.99 17.14 -7.41
C ALA A 212 -4.90 15.92 -7.13
N ILE A 213 -6.04 16.11 -6.44
CA ILE A 213 -7.01 15.03 -6.20
C ILE A 213 -7.64 14.60 -7.53
N VAL A 214 -8.09 15.55 -8.34
CA VAL A 214 -8.72 15.27 -9.64
C VAL A 214 -7.73 14.55 -10.57
N ASP A 215 -6.49 15.05 -10.64
CA ASP A 215 -5.46 14.50 -11.51
C ASP A 215 -5.10 13.06 -11.11
N ASN A 216 -4.93 12.80 -9.82
CA ASN A 216 -4.61 11.48 -9.31
C ASN A 216 -5.79 10.51 -9.30
N ALA A 217 -7.03 10.99 -9.06
CA ALA A 217 -8.23 10.17 -9.09
C ALA A 217 -8.69 9.79 -10.51
N LYS A 218 -8.20 10.50 -11.54
CA LYS A 218 -8.56 10.22 -12.94
C LYS A 218 -8.26 8.78 -13.31
N ASN A 219 -9.26 8.13 -13.92
CA ASN A 219 -9.22 6.71 -14.33
C ASN A 219 -9.02 5.71 -13.18
N SER A 220 -9.27 6.08 -11.93
CA SER A 220 -9.31 5.12 -10.82
C SER A 220 -10.49 4.17 -10.98
N ASP A 221 -10.27 2.90 -10.65
CA ASP A 221 -11.35 1.91 -10.56
C ASP A 221 -12.16 2.10 -9.28
N LEU A 222 -11.51 2.65 -8.23
CA LEU A 222 -12.15 3.05 -6.98
C LEU A 222 -11.52 4.35 -6.49
N PHE A 223 -12.33 5.35 -6.22
CA PHE A 223 -11.94 6.59 -5.55
C PHE A 223 -12.65 6.69 -4.21
N ILE A 224 -11.88 6.84 -3.15
CA ILE A 224 -12.37 7.02 -1.79
C ILE A 224 -11.90 8.39 -1.32
N CYS A 225 -12.84 9.23 -0.94
CA CYS A 225 -12.57 10.56 -0.42
C CYS A 225 -13.45 10.80 0.80
N GLU A 226 -12.91 11.49 1.79
CA GLU A 226 -13.70 11.96 2.89
C GLU A 226 -14.69 13.05 2.42
N GLY A 227 -15.89 13.04 2.98
CA GLY A 227 -16.96 13.96 2.66
C GLY A 227 -17.62 14.55 3.91
N MET A 228 -16.81 15.03 4.89
CA MET A 228 -17.36 15.56 6.15
C MET A 228 -18.06 16.91 5.96
N TYR A 229 -17.69 17.65 4.92
CA TYR A 229 -18.28 18.97 4.59
C TYR A 229 -18.72 18.95 3.13
N GLY A 230 -20.00 19.04 2.91
CA GLY A 230 -20.62 19.26 1.59
C GLY A 230 -20.63 20.74 1.21
#